data_4fc47b1de195db78eab2b491ccabf6e8
#
_entry.id   4fc47b1de195db78eab2b491ccabf6e8
#
_cell.length_a   1.000
_cell.length_b   1.000
_cell.length_c   1.000
_cell.angle_alpha   90.00
_cell.angle_beta   90.00
_cell.angle_gamma   90.00
#
_symmetry.space_group_name_H-M   'P 1'
#
loop_
_entity.id
_entity.type
_entity.pdbx_description
1 polymer ?
#
loop_
_entity_poly.entity_id
_entity_poly.type
_entity_poly.pdbx_seq_one_letter_code
_entity_poly.pdbx_strand_id
1 'polypeptide(L)'
;MKMKIFLSVMLSFFLATAHSQIFIGKGSIEYEVKADIKKTMGNNNWEEMLKDKLPRFKTGYFTLTFDKHQSIYKFDHWGAPKLPDFMLQGEDEEKYFFNYATGKYSMQKNVEGSILTIADSIPKLKWKLVNENREIAGFNCRKAYAVMLDSVYVFAFYTEEITLPGGPATFHGLPGTIMGITVPRLFTSWIATKVMVNGVDAASIKPIESKKSISLNDLTTIIKDRFKDWYSSDDPEENKEIQQRKAIFLWQTLL
;
A
#
# COMPACT_ATOMS: atom_id res chain seq x y z
N MET A 1 -24.89 -58.20 -6.21
CA MET A 1 -23.57 -57.95 -5.63
C MET A 1 -22.69 -57.03 -6.50
N LYS A 2 -22.65 -57.19 -7.80
CA LYS A 2 -21.81 -56.36 -8.72
C LYS A 2 -22.20 -54.87 -8.75
N MET A 3 -23.48 -54.51 -8.63
CA MET A 3 -23.96 -53.12 -8.65
C MET A 3 -23.59 -52.34 -7.37
N LYS A 4 -23.50 -52.98 -6.19
CA LYS A 4 -23.08 -52.36 -4.94
C LYS A 4 -21.55 -52.03 -4.93
N ILE A 5 -20.75 -52.87 -5.60
CA ILE A 5 -19.31 -52.68 -5.72
C ILE A 5 -19.03 -51.51 -6.67
N PHE A 6 -19.80 -51.35 -7.74
CA PHE A 6 -19.64 -50.22 -8.69
C PHE A 6 -19.99 -48.88 -8.05
N LEU A 7 -21.01 -48.83 -7.21
CA LEU A 7 -21.41 -47.63 -6.48
C LEU A 7 -20.38 -47.23 -5.43
N SER A 8 -19.74 -48.21 -4.78
CA SER A 8 -18.68 -47.97 -3.79
C SER A 8 -17.37 -47.43 -4.43
N VAL A 9 -17.02 -47.91 -5.62
CA VAL A 9 -15.83 -47.44 -6.38
C VAL A 9 -16.06 -46.04 -6.94
N MET A 10 -17.28 -45.70 -7.37
CA MET A 10 -17.63 -44.36 -7.84
C MET A 10 -17.65 -43.33 -6.71
N LEU A 11 -18.05 -43.71 -5.49
CA LEU A 11 -18.04 -42.85 -4.31
C LEU A 11 -16.60 -42.57 -3.80
N SER A 12 -15.69 -43.54 -3.93
CA SER A 12 -14.26 -43.34 -3.56
C SER A 12 -13.51 -42.44 -4.53
N PHE A 13 -13.93 -42.31 -5.78
CA PHE A 13 -13.30 -41.41 -6.77
C PHE A 13 -13.68 -39.94 -6.54
N PHE A 14 -14.83 -39.65 -5.91
CA PHE A 14 -15.28 -38.30 -5.57
C PHE A 14 -14.57 -37.71 -4.35
N LEU A 15 -13.95 -38.54 -3.50
CA LEU A 15 -13.24 -38.09 -2.28
C LEU A 15 -11.77 -37.67 -2.52
N ALA A 16 -11.24 -37.88 -3.74
CA ALA A 16 -9.83 -37.67 -4.05
C ALA A 16 -9.44 -36.24 -4.46
N THR A 17 -10.39 -35.28 -4.49
CA THR A 17 -10.11 -33.89 -4.91
C THR A 17 -10.26 -32.85 -3.79
N ALA A 18 -10.11 -33.26 -2.52
CA ALA A 18 -9.93 -32.28 -1.44
C ALA A 18 -8.56 -31.62 -1.58
N HIS A 19 -8.46 -30.58 -2.37
CA HIS A 19 -7.29 -29.69 -2.37
C HIS A 19 -7.26 -29.02 -1.00
N SER A 20 -6.30 -29.43 -0.17
CA SER A 20 -6.03 -28.73 1.09
C SER A 20 -5.60 -27.30 0.75
N GLN A 21 -6.43 -26.34 1.04
CA GLN A 21 -6.03 -24.93 0.96
C GLN A 21 -4.98 -24.68 2.06
N ILE A 22 -3.75 -24.43 1.65
CA ILE A 22 -2.68 -24.05 2.57
C ILE A 22 -2.80 -22.55 2.80
N PHE A 23 -3.19 -22.17 4.00
CA PHE A 23 -3.23 -20.76 4.40
C PHE A 23 -1.88 -20.31 4.96
N ILE A 24 -1.35 -19.23 4.39
CA ILE A 24 -0.08 -18.64 4.79
C ILE A 24 -0.35 -17.63 5.91
N GLY A 25 0.09 -17.95 7.14
CA GLY A 25 -0.06 -17.08 8.31
C GLY A 25 1.19 -16.30 8.69
N LYS A 26 2.33 -16.51 8.02
CA LYS A 26 3.61 -15.85 8.30
C LYS A 26 4.43 -15.81 7.02
N GLY A 27 5.06 -14.66 6.75
CA GLY A 27 5.87 -14.50 5.55
C GLY A 27 6.40 -13.10 5.38
N SER A 28 7.00 -12.87 4.23
CA SER A 28 7.28 -11.53 3.72
C SER A 28 6.87 -11.41 2.25
N ILE A 29 6.45 -10.21 1.88
CA ILE A 29 6.02 -9.86 0.53
C ILE A 29 6.82 -8.66 0.08
N GLU A 30 7.49 -8.80 -1.06
CA GLU A 30 8.13 -7.68 -1.74
C GLU A 30 7.13 -7.00 -2.66
N TYR A 31 7.05 -5.68 -2.56
CA TYR A 31 6.21 -4.84 -3.42
C TYR A 31 7.07 -3.93 -4.28
N GLU A 32 6.81 -3.93 -5.57
CA GLU A 32 7.26 -2.87 -6.47
C GLU A 32 6.28 -1.71 -6.40
N VAL A 33 6.79 -0.52 -6.08
CA VAL A 33 6.01 0.72 -6.04
C VAL A 33 6.44 1.59 -7.20
N LYS A 34 5.49 1.90 -8.09
CA LYS A 34 5.72 2.77 -9.25
C LYS A 34 4.85 4.00 -9.19
N ALA A 35 5.49 5.17 -9.24
CA ALA A 35 4.82 6.46 -9.38
C ALA A 35 5.20 7.12 -10.71
N ASP A 36 4.21 7.54 -11.51
CA ASP A 36 4.42 8.30 -12.77
C ASP A 36 4.71 9.76 -12.42
N ILE A 37 5.99 10.07 -12.22
CA ILE A 37 6.42 11.38 -11.76
C ILE A 37 6.16 12.48 -12.79
N LYS A 38 6.16 12.16 -14.10
CA LYS A 38 5.88 13.14 -15.13
C LYS A 38 4.44 13.64 -15.08
N LYS A 39 3.52 12.83 -14.56
CA LYS A 39 2.11 13.21 -14.37
C LYS A 39 1.85 14.03 -13.11
N THR A 40 2.75 13.96 -12.13
CA THR A 40 2.66 14.76 -10.89
C THR A 40 3.45 16.07 -10.96
N MET A 41 4.34 16.20 -11.94
CA MET A 41 5.04 17.47 -12.23
C MET A 41 4.06 18.47 -12.85
N GLY A 42 4.24 19.76 -12.53
CA GLY A 42 3.51 20.85 -13.16
C GLY A 42 3.96 21.14 -14.60
N ASN A 43 3.48 22.24 -15.14
CA ASN A 43 3.68 22.63 -16.54
C ASN A 43 4.45 23.94 -16.69
N ASN A 44 5.21 24.38 -15.65
CA ASN A 44 6.07 25.53 -15.81
C ASN A 44 7.33 25.20 -16.66
N ASN A 45 7.99 26.20 -17.19
CA ASN A 45 9.13 26.02 -18.11
C ASN A 45 10.27 25.19 -17.53
N TRP A 46 10.49 25.23 -16.22
CA TRP A 46 11.51 24.45 -15.54
C TRP A 46 11.10 22.97 -15.44
N GLU A 47 9.86 22.70 -15.04
CA GLU A 47 9.32 21.35 -14.96
C GLU A 47 9.27 20.68 -16.34
N GLU A 48 8.87 21.38 -17.39
CA GLU A 48 8.91 20.89 -18.78
C GLU A 48 10.33 20.49 -19.20
N MET A 49 11.32 21.33 -18.93
CA MET A 49 12.72 21.02 -19.22
C MET A 49 13.24 19.79 -18.47
N LEU A 50 12.79 19.58 -17.24
CA LEU A 50 13.15 18.40 -16.44
C LEU A 50 12.43 17.13 -16.94
N LYS A 51 11.19 17.23 -17.39
CA LYS A 51 10.42 16.07 -17.87
C LYS A 51 11.14 15.30 -18.97
N ASP A 52 11.87 15.99 -19.86
CA ASP A 52 12.60 15.33 -20.94
C ASP A 52 13.84 14.56 -20.46
N LYS A 53 14.40 14.98 -19.34
CA LYS A 53 15.65 14.42 -18.78
C LYS A 53 15.40 13.33 -17.74
N LEU A 54 14.20 13.26 -17.17
CA LEU A 54 13.85 12.33 -16.12
C LEU A 54 13.18 11.07 -16.68
N PRO A 55 13.40 9.90 -16.06
CA PRO A 55 12.60 8.73 -16.36
C PRO A 55 11.13 9.01 -16.03
N ARG A 56 10.24 8.27 -16.70
CA ARG A 56 8.80 8.44 -16.48
C ARG A 56 8.38 8.01 -15.09
N PHE A 57 8.95 6.92 -14.59
CA PHE A 57 8.56 6.32 -13.33
C PHE A 57 9.65 6.44 -12.27
N LYS A 58 9.24 6.79 -11.06
CA LYS A 58 9.98 6.52 -9.84
C LYS A 58 9.59 5.11 -9.38
N THR A 59 10.58 4.25 -9.20
CA THR A 59 10.37 2.87 -8.78
C THR A 59 11.11 2.62 -7.47
N GLY A 60 10.42 2.11 -6.47
CA GLY A 60 10.98 1.66 -5.19
C GLY A 60 10.52 0.25 -4.87
N TYR A 61 11.31 -0.49 -4.11
CA TYR A 61 10.96 -1.80 -3.58
C TYR A 61 10.80 -1.71 -2.07
N PHE A 62 9.75 -2.33 -1.58
CA PHE A 62 9.37 -2.33 -0.17
C PHE A 62 9.03 -3.73 0.28
N THR A 63 9.31 -4.04 1.52
CA THR A 63 9.02 -5.36 2.10
C THR A 63 7.99 -5.26 3.22
N LEU A 64 6.89 -6.00 3.08
CA LEU A 64 5.91 -6.29 4.12
C LEU A 64 6.31 -7.60 4.80
N THR A 65 6.77 -7.54 6.04
CA THR A 65 7.00 -8.72 6.88
C THR A 65 5.81 -8.90 7.81
N PHE A 66 5.27 -10.10 7.91
CA PHE A 66 4.04 -10.35 8.66
C PHE A 66 4.02 -11.68 9.40
N ASP A 67 3.23 -11.72 10.45
CA ASP A 67 2.67 -12.93 11.07
C ASP A 67 1.13 -12.86 11.06
N LYS A 68 0.45 -13.79 11.77
CA LYS A 68 -1.02 -13.87 11.78
C LYS A 68 -1.72 -12.57 12.17
N HIS A 69 -1.08 -11.71 12.96
CA HIS A 69 -1.74 -10.59 13.62
C HIS A 69 -1.00 -9.26 13.48
N GLN A 70 0.23 -9.30 13.00
CA GLN A 70 1.08 -8.11 12.94
C GLN A 70 1.81 -8.05 11.60
N SER A 71 2.10 -6.83 11.19
CA SER A 71 2.94 -6.59 10.02
C SER A 71 3.79 -5.35 10.20
N ILE A 72 4.94 -5.35 9.52
CA ILE A 72 5.76 -4.17 9.33
C ILE A 72 6.10 -4.03 7.84
N TYR A 73 5.81 -2.86 7.29
CA TYR A 73 6.13 -2.49 5.92
C TYR A 73 7.23 -1.45 5.93
N LYS A 74 8.30 -1.67 5.14
CA LYS A 74 9.50 -0.84 5.12
C LYS A 74 10.07 -0.76 3.71
N PHE A 75 10.76 0.35 3.43
CA PHE A 75 11.59 0.50 2.26
C PHE A 75 12.74 -0.54 2.24
N ASP A 76 13.08 -1.02 1.06
CA ASP A 76 14.20 -1.91 0.82
C ASP A 76 15.25 -1.23 -0.07
N HIS A 77 14.91 -0.92 -1.33
CA HIS A 77 15.84 -0.26 -2.25
C HIS A 77 15.11 0.48 -3.38
N TRP A 78 15.84 1.38 -4.03
CA TRP A 78 15.35 2.05 -5.25
C TRP A 78 15.61 1.22 -6.49
N GLY A 79 14.63 1.20 -7.40
CA GLY A 79 14.73 0.56 -8.71
C GLY A 79 15.51 1.37 -9.74
N ALA A 80 15.81 0.74 -10.88
CA ALA A 80 16.43 1.40 -12.01
C ALA A 80 15.37 1.98 -12.98
N PRO A 81 15.67 3.09 -13.68
CA PRO A 81 16.85 3.93 -13.51
C PRO A 81 16.78 4.76 -12.22
N LYS A 82 17.93 4.95 -11.55
CA LYS A 82 17.98 5.75 -10.32
C LYS A 82 17.70 7.21 -10.63
N LEU A 83 16.79 7.80 -9.86
CA LEU A 83 16.49 9.23 -9.90
C LEU A 83 17.56 10.04 -9.14
N PRO A 84 17.68 11.35 -9.42
CA PRO A 84 18.49 12.26 -8.59
C PRO A 84 18.05 12.20 -7.12
N ASP A 85 19.01 12.28 -6.20
CA ASP A 85 18.78 12.07 -4.76
C ASP A 85 17.75 13.06 -4.17
N PHE A 86 17.67 14.28 -4.69
CA PHE A 86 16.66 15.25 -4.24
C PHE A 86 15.21 14.83 -4.53
N MET A 87 14.99 13.87 -5.44
CA MET A 87 13.67 13.30 -5.76
C MET A 87 13.37 12.03 -4.97
N LEU A 88 14.34 11.52 -4.23
CA LEU A 88 14.25 10.26 -3.48
C LEU A 88 14.11 10.49 -1.96
N GLN A 89 14.10 11.74 -1.52
CA GLN A 89 14.16 12.08 -0.10
C GLN A 89 12.88 11.66 0.65
N GLY A 90 13.09 10.94 1.74
CA GLY A 90 12.13 10.73 2.81
C GLY A 90 11.32 9.44 2.75
N GLU A 91 11.07 8.86 1.59
CA GLU A 91 10.27 7.63 1.48
C GLU A 91 11.04 6.39 2.00
N ASP A 92 12.36 6.42 1.95
CA ASP A 92 13.24 5.39 2.49
C ASP A 92 13.25 5.34 4.04
N GLU A 93 12.79 6.41 4.67
CA GLU A 93 12.64 6.50 6.13
C GLU A 93 11.27 6.05 6.61
N GLU A 94 10.30 5.87 5.70
CA GLU A 94 8.94 5.52 6.06
C GLU A 94 8.81 4.05 6.49
N LYS A 95 8.05 3.85 7.56
CA LYS A 95 7.77 2.54 8.15
C LYS A 95 6.33 2.50 8.63
N TYR A 96 5.71 1.32 8.51
CA TYR A 96 4.31 1.15 8.89
C TYR A 96 4.17 -0.18 9.65
N PHE A 97 3.85 -0.09 10.93
CA PHE A 97 3.56 -1.25 11.77
C PHE A 97 2.07 -1.31 12.07
N PHE A 98 1.48 -2.50 11.90
CA PHE A 98 0.09 -2.77 12.23
C PHE A 98 -0.02 -3.97 13.16
N ASN A 99 -0.88 -3.86 14.19
CA ASN A 99 -1.30 -4.97 15.04
C ASN A 99 -2.81 -5.13 14.93
N TYR A 100 -3.22 -6.10 14.12
CA TYR A 100 -4.65 -6.35 13.82
C TYR A 100 -5.39 -6.99 14.98
N ALA A 101 -4.69 -7.66 15.93
CA ALA A 101 -5.30 -8.23 17.13
C ALA A 101 -5.72 -7.14 18.13
N THR A 102 -4.90 -6.09 18.28
CA THR A 102 -5.20 -4.96 19.17
C THR A 102 -5.93 -3.81 18.49
N GLY A 103 -6.03 -3.85 17.16
CA GLY A 103 -6.61 -2.76 16.37
C GLY A 103 -5.80 -1.47 16.42
N LYS A 104 -4.48 -1.54 16.60
CA LYS A 104 -3.59 -0.38 16.70
C LYS A 104 -2.50 -0.42 15.63
N TYR A 105 -2.04 0.75 15.24
CA TYR A 105 -0.89 0.90 14.35
C TYR A 105 0.05 2.00 14.84
N SER A 106 1.29 1.93 14.37
CA SER A 106 2.23 3.05 14.42
C SER A 106 2.96 3.16 13.08
N MET A 107 3.18 4.39 12.63
CA MET A 107 3.92 4.65 11.40
C MET A 107 4.88 5.82 11.59
N GLN A 108 5.96 5.79 10.82
CA GLN A 108 6.93 6.86 10.68
C GLN A 108 6.81 7.41 9.28
N LYS A 109 6.59 8.71 9.15
CA LYS A 109 6.50 9.42 7.87
C LYS A 109 7.45 10.61 7.85
N ASN A 110 8.03 10.82 6.68
CA ASN A 110 8.76 12.06 6.41
C ASN A 110 7.79 13.08 5.80
N VAL A 111 7.61 14.20 6.46
CA VAL A 111 6.77 15.30 5.99
C VAL A 111 7.66 16.53 5.81
N GLU A 112 8.04 16.82 4.56
CA GLU A 112 8.92 17.94 4.20
C GLU A 112 10.22 17.98 5.03
N GLY A 113 10.91 16.83 5.12
CA GLY A 113 12.16 16.70 5.88
C GLY A 113 12.00 16.52 7.39
N SER A 114 10.78 16.55 7.92
CA SER A 114 10.49 16.29 9.33
C SER A 114 9.97 14.87 9.52
N ILE A 115 10.66 14.07 10.31
CA ILE A 115 10.22 12.72 10.68
C ILE A 115 9.19 12.80 11.79
N LEU A 116 7.97 12.39 11.49
CA LEU A 116 6.85 12.31 12.43
C LEU A 116 6.52 10.85 12.72
N THR A 117 6.24 10.55 13.99
CA THR A 117 5.71 9.25 14.40
C THR A 117 4.23 9.40 14.73
N ILE A 118 3.41 8.60 14.03
CA ILE A 118 1.97 8.57 14.22
C ILE A 118 1.61 7.25 14.89
N ALA A 119 0.77 7.30 15.95
CA ALA A 119 0.24 6.11 16.60
C ALA A 119 -1.24 6.31 16.89
N ASP A 120 -2.08 5.39 16.39
CA ASP A 120 -3.53 5.52 16.47
C ASP A 120 -4.22 4.15 16.37
N SER A 121 -5.53 4.14 16.42
CA SER A 121 -6.37 2.97 16.14
C SER A 121 -6.51 2.77 14.64
N ILE A 122 -6.48 1.50 14.20
CA ILE A 122 -6.64 1.14 12.78
C ILE A 122 -8.02 1.63 12.30
N PRO A 123 -8.10 2.53 11.31
CA PRO A 123 -9.36 3.03 10.80
C PRO A 123 -10.12 1.94 10.02
N LYS A 124 -11.44 1.99 10.01
CA LYS A 124 -12.24 1.07 9.21
C LYS A 124 -12.35 1.58 7.77
N LEU A 125 -11.83 0.82 6.83
CA LEU A 125 -11.96 1.10 5.40
C LEU A 125 -13.19 0.38 4.83
N LYS A 126 -13.96 1.09 3.99
CA LYS A 126 -15.18 0.55 3.37
C LYS A 126 -14.87 0.07 1.95
N TRP A 127 -14.56 -1.21 1.81
CA TRP A 127 -14.30 -1.83 0.53
C TRP A 127 -15.58 -2.31 -0.14
N LYS A 128 -15.64 -2.18 -1.46
CA LYS A 128 -16.65 -2.78 -2.33
C LYS A 128 -15.98 -3.82 -3.22
N LEU A 129 -16.48 -5.06 -3.15
CA LEU A 129 -15.95 -6.17 -3.94
C LEU A 129 -16.41 -6.07 -5.39
N VAL A 130 -15.54 -6.45 -6.33
CA VAL A 130 -15.80 -6.46 -7.77
C VAL A 130 -15.60 -7.88 -8.29
N ASN A 131 -16.41 -8.30 -9.23
CA ASN A 131 -16.28 -9.63 -9.86
C ASN A 131 -15.20 -9.59 -10.96
N GLU A 132 -13.96 -9.43 -10.54
CA GLU A 132 -12.77 -9.44 -11.39
C GLU A 132 -11.63 -10.10 -10.60
N ASN A 133 -10.91 -11.02 -11.24
CA ASN A 133 -9.77 -11.71 -10.65
C ASN A 133 -8.52 -11.44 -11.49
N ARG A 134 -7.36 -11.48 -10.82
CA ARG A 134 -6.04 -11.34 -11.43
C ARG A 134 -5.04 -12.22 -10.68
N GLU A 135 -4.13 -12.83 -11.40
CA GLU A 135 -2.97 -13.47 -10.77
C GLU A 135 -1.87 -12.43 -10.48
N ILE A 136 -1.38 -12.41 -9.22
CA ILE A 136 -0.29 -11.54 -8.76
C ILE A 136 0.65 -12.39 -7.90
N ALA A 137 1.93 -12.44 -8.26
CA ALA A 137 2.96 -13.21 -7.56
C ALA A 137 2.59 -14.68 -7.32
N GLY A 138 1.83 -15.29 -8.26
CA GLY A 138 1.38 -16.68 -8.19
C GLY A 138 0.11 -16.92 -7.36
N PHE A 139 -0.55 -15.85 -6.88
CA PHE A 139 -1.80 -15.93 -6.09
C PHE A 139 -2.99 -15.44 -6.91
N ASN A 140 -4.13 -16.15 -6.79
CA ASN A 140 -5.38 -15.68 -7.37
C ASN A 140 -5.97 -14.57 -6.50
N CYS A 141 -6.03 -13.36 -7.03
CA CYS A 141 -6.44 -12.17 -6.31
C CYS A 141 -7.77 -11.64 -6.83
N ARG A 142 -8.68 -11.32 -5.91
CA ARG A 142 -9.98 -10.69 -6.19
C ARG A 142 -9.86 -9.19 -6.13
N LYS A 143 -10.59 -8.50 -6.98
CA LYS A 143 -10.62 -7.04 -7.01
C LYS A 143 -11.59 -6.46 -6.00
N ALA A 144 -11.17 -5.36 -5.38
CA ALA A 144 -12.02 -4.49 -4.57
C ALA A 144 -11.69 -3.03 -4.86
N TYR A 145 -12.58 -2.12 -4.48
CA TYR A 145 -12.27 -0.70 -4.47
C TYR A 145 -12.83 -0.01 -3.23
N ALA A 146 -12.21 1.09 -2.84
CA ALA A 146 -12.68 2.00 -1.81
C ALA A 146 -12.59 3.44 -2.30
N VAL A 147 -13.37 4.34 -1.67
CA VAL A 147 -13.19 5.79 -1.80
C VAL A 147 -12.68 6.28 -0.46
N MET A 148 -11.49 6.85 -0.46
CA MET A 148 -10.81 7.38 0.71
C MET A 148 -10.69 8.90 0.60
N LEU A 149 -10.52 9.58 1.74
CA LEU A 149 -10.34 11.03 1.79
C LEU A 149 -11.39 11.78 0.93
N ASP A 150 -12.64 11.33 1.02
CA ASP A 150 -13.84 11.83 0.34
C ASP A 150 -13.88 11.68 -1.20
N SER A 151 -12.76 11.55 -1.88
CA SER A 151 -12.73 11.57 -3.35
C SER A 151 -11.67 10.71 -4.02
N VAL A 152 -10.81 10.03 -3.26
CA VAL A 152 -9.70 9.25 -3.82
C VAL A 152 -10.12 7.80 -4.00
N TYR A 153 -10.30 7.38 -5.26
CA TYR A 153 -10.51 5.98 -5.59
C TYR A 153 -9.23 5.19 -5.41
N VAL A 154 -9.33 4.10 -4.67
CA VAL A 154 -8.27 3.11 -4.45
C VAL A 154 -8.78 1.77 -4.95
N PHE A 155 -8.07 1.16 -5.88
CA PHE A 155 -8.35 -0.18 -6.40
C PHE A 155 -7.35 -1.15 -5.80
N ALA A 156 -7.86 -2.26 -5.24
CA ALA A 156 -7.08 -3.30 -4.61
C ALA A 156 -7.31 -4.65 -5.27
N PHE A 157 -6.28 -5.49 -5.29
CA PHE A 157 -6.34 -6.91 -5.55
C PHE A 157 -5.83 -7.64 -4.30
N TYR A 158 -6.60 -8.56 -3.75
CA TYR A 158 -6.28 -9.28 -2.52
C TYR A 158 -6.48 -10.78 -2.66
N THR A 159 -5.72 -11.57 -1.90
CA THR A 159 -5.86 -13.02 -1.80
C THR A 159 -6.23 -13.45 -0.40
N GLU A 160 -7.13 -14.44 -0.30
CA GLU A 160 -7.52 -15.06 0.97
C GLU A 160 -6.55 -16.19 1.38
N GLU A 161 -5.65 -16.62 0.48
CA GLU A 161 -4.62 -17.64 0.76
C GLU A 161 -3.58 -17.16 1.79
N ILE A 162 -3.38 -15.85 1.91
CA ILE A 162 -2.56 -15.22 2.94
C ILE A 162 -3.49 -14.53 3.93
N THR A 163 -3.48 -14.99 5.19
CA THR A 163 -4.53 -14.65 6.16
C THR A 163 -4.39 -13.30 6.87
N LEU A 164 -3.33 -12.55 6.58
CA LEU A 164 -3.15 -11.21 7.12
C LEU A 164 -4.18 -10.24 6.50
N PRO A 165 -5.03 -9.53 7.26
CA PRO A 165 -5.97 -8.54 6.72
C PRO A 165 -5.30 -7.20 6.44
N GLY A 166 -4.12 -7.22 5.85
CA GLY A 166 -3.23 -6.08 5.61
C GLY A 166 -2.71 -6.00 4.19
N GLY A 167 -1.82 -5.04 3.97
CA GLY A 167 -1.19 -4.79 2.67
C GLY A 167 -0.04 -3.78 2.76
N PRO A 168 0.39 -3.20 1.64
CA PRO A 168 1.42 -2.18 1.62
C PRO A 168 0.93 -0.87 2.24
N ALA A 169 1.85 -0.07 2.81
CA ALA A 169 1.61 1.23 3.42
C ALA A 169 0.41 1.20 4.41
N THR A 170 -0.58 2.06 4.19
CA THR A 170 -1.76 2.18 5.06
C THR A 170 -2.95 1.30 4.63
N PHE A 171 -2.83 0.53 3.56
CA PHE A 171 -3.95 -0.23 2.98
C PHE A 171 -4.19 -1.55 3.73
N HIS A 172 -5.44 -1.77 4.19
CA HIS A 172 -5.82 -2.92 5.01
C HIS A 172 -7.34 -3.17 4.96
N GLY A 173 -7.81 -4.20 5.67
CA GLY A 173 -9.23 -4.42 5.96
C GLY A 173 -10.01 -5.21 4.92
N LEU A 174 -9.34 -5.84 3.95
CA LEU A 174 -9.91 -6.90 3.11
C LEU A 174 -9.78 -8.27 3.79
N PRO A 175 -10.60 -9.27 3.42
CA PRO A 175 -10.54 -10.61 4.01
C PRO A 175 -9.35 -11.42 3.47
N GLY A 176 -8.13 -10.94 3.73
CA GLY A 176 -6.87 -11.49 3.25
C GLY A 176 -5.88 -10.39 2.92
N THR A 177 -4.75 -10.77 2.31
CA THR A 177 -3.65 -9.85 2.07
C THR A 177 -3.79 -9.14 0.72
N ILE A 178 -3.59 -7.84 0.74
CA ILE A 178 -3.61 -7.00 -0.46
C ILE A 178 -2.29 -7.20 -1.22
N MET A 179 -2.39 -7.76 -2.42
CA MET A 179 -1.26 -8.04 -3.30
C MET A 179 -1.02 -6.94 -4.34
N GLY A 180 -2.01 -6.11 -4.57
CA GLY A 180 -1.90 -4.98 -5.50
C GLY A 180 -2.79 -3.82 -5.10
N ILE A 181 -2.26 -2.61 -5.24
CA ILE A 181 -3.00 -1.35 -5.07
C ILE A 181 -2.73 -0.46 -6.28
N THR A 182 -3.74 0.27 -6.70
CA THR A 182 -3.59 1.38 -7.65
C THR A 182 -4.41 2.57 -7.15
N VAL A 183 -3.77 3.72 -7.08
CA VAL A 183 -4.39 5.01 -6.75
C VAL A 183 -4.25 5.92 -7.97
N PRO A 184 -5.24 5.97 -8.88
CA PRO A 184 -5.13 6.70 -10.16
C PRO A 184 -4.83 8.20 -9.99
N ARG A 185 -5.39 8.84 -8.97
CA ARG A 185 -5.14 10.26 -8.68
C ARG A 185 -3.71 10.58 -8.22
N LEU A 186 -3.00 9.59 -7.69
CA LEU A 186 -1.58 9.69 -7.33
C LEU A 186 -0.67 9.16 -8.43
N PHE A 187 -1.24 8.61 -9.51
CA PHE A 187 -0.49 7.92 -10.57
C PHE A 187 0.47 6.86 -10.02
N THR A 188 0.10 6.22 -8.89
CA THR A 188 0.95 5.29 -8.15
C THR A 188 0.29 3.94 -8.04
N SER A 189 1.12 2.90 -8.12
CA SER A 189 0.74 1.51 -7.91
C SER A 189 1.75 0.79 -7.02
N TRP A 190 1.25 -0.14 -6.21
CA TRP A 190 1.99 -1.11 -5.39
C TRP A 190 1.62 -2.50 -5.88
N ILE A 191 2.57 -3.28 -6.35
CA ILE A 191 2.30 -4.63 -6.87
C ILE A 191 3.27 -5.60 -6.20
N ALA A 192 2.74 -6.65 -5.57
CA ALA A 192 3.55 -7.73 -5.03
C ALA A 192 4.32 -8.44 -6.15
N THR A 193 5.62 -8.56 -5.99
CA THR A 193 6.52 -9.22 -6.95
C THR A 193 6.94 -10.60 -6.46
N LYS A 194 7.05 -10.78 -5.13
CA LYS A 194 7.53 -12.00 -4.53
C LYS A 194 6.92 -12.24 -3.15
N VAL A 195 6.61 -13.50 -2.86
CA VAL A 195 6.18 -13.95 -1.52
C VAL A 195 7.18 -14.98 -1.00
N MET A 196 7.66 -14.78 0.22
CA MET A 196 8.58 -15.68 0.92
C MET A 196 7.95 -16.15 2.23
N VAL A 197 7.81 -17.46 2.39
CA VAL A 197 7.20 -18.06 3.59
C VAL A 197 8.23 -18.63 4.56
N ASN A 198 9.47 -18.83 4.10
CA ASN A 198 10.58 -19.38 4.89
C ASN A 198 11.59 -18.29 5.24
N GLY A 199 12.34 -18.47 6.34
CA GLY A 199 13.43 -17.57 6.74
C GLY A 199 12.98 -16.20 7.29
N VAL A 200 11.68 -16.04 7.57
CA VAL A 200 11.14 -14.77 8.06
C VAL A 200 11.31 -14.69 9.59
N ASP A 201 12.01 -13.67 10.03
CA ASP A 201 12.16 -13.37 11.46
C ASP A 201 10.97 -12.55 11.97
N ALA A 202 10.03 -13.21 12.68
CA ALA A 202 8.91 -12.53 13.31
C ALA A 202 9.34 -11.57 14.43
N ALA A 203 10.51 -11.74 15.03
CA ALA A 203 11.03 -10.82 16.05
C ALA A 203 11.40 -9.44 15.46
N SER A 204 11.52 -9.35 14.14
CA SER A 204 11.72 -8.08 13.44
C SER A 204 10.43 -7.23 13.33
N ILE A 205 9.26 -7.82 13.57
CA ILE A 205 7.97 -7.13 13.53
C ILE A 205 7.75 -6.44 14.88
N LYS A 206 8.14 -5.18 14.97
CA LYS A 206 8.05 -4.39 16.20
C LYS A 206 7.34 -3.07 15.97
N PRO A 207 6.59 -2.58 16.96
CA PRO A 207 6.02 -1.24 16.93
C PRO A 207 7.10 -0.18 16.70
N ILE A 208 6.71 0.90 16.04
CA ILE A 208 7.56 2.07 15.90
C ILE A 208 7.39 2.90 17.16
N GLU A 209 8.42 2.94 18.01
CA GLU A 209 8.40 3.65 19.27
C GLU A 209 8.92 5.07 19.09
N SER A 210 8.25 6.02 19.74
CA SER A 210 8.69 7.42 19.83
C SER A 210 8.27 8.03 21.15
N LYS A 211 9.09 8.93 21.69
CA LYS A 211 8.73 9.73 22.86
C LYS A 211 7.59 10.73 22.59
N LYS A 212 7.38 11.08 21.31
CA LYS A 212 6.32 11.99 20.86
C LYS A 212 5.66 11.37 19.64
N SER A 213 4.56 10.66 19.85
CA SER A 213 3.66 10.23 18.79
C SER A 213 2.46 11.18 18.73
N ILE A 214 1.94 11.36 17.52
CA ILE A 214 0.73 12.15 17.23
C ILE A 214 -0.36 11.24 16.68
N SER A 215 -1.61 11.70 16.70
CA SER A 215 -2.72 11.00 16.03
C SER A 215 -2.72 11.28 14.53
N LEU A 216 -3.48 10.48 13.77
CA LEU A 216 -3.69 10.74 12.32
C LEU A 216 -4.40 12.09 12.10
N ASN A 217 -5.28 12.49 13.02
CA ASN A 217 -5.96 13.79 12.94
C ASN A 217 -4.97 14.95 13.16
N ASP A 218 -4.03 14.80 14.12
CA ASP A 218 -3.00 15.82 14.35
C ASP A 218 -2.10 15.95 13.10
N LEU A 219 -1.69 14.83 12.48
CA LEU A 219 -0.95 14.86 11.23
C LEU A 219 -1.71 15.63 10.15
N THR A 220 -3.01 15.34 9.98
CA THR A 220 -3.86 16.03 9.01
C THR A 220 -3.92 17.54 9.28
N THR A 221 -3.99 17.93 10.55
CA THR A 221 -3.99 19.33 10.98
C THR A 221 -2.67 20.01 10.68
N ILE A 222 -1.55 19.37 11.01
CA ILE A 222 -0.20 19.88 10.71
C ILE A 222 -0.03 20.13 9.20
N ILE A 223 -0.46 19.18 8.35
CA ILE A 223 -0.36 19.34 6.90
C ILE A 223 -1.22 20.53 6.42
N LYS A 224 -2.47 20.62 6.89
CA LYS A 224 -3.37 21.72 6.52
C LYS A 224 -2.87 23.08 6.99
N ASP A 225 -2.24 23.15 8.14
CA ASP A 225 -1.64 24.39 8.66
C ASP A 225 -0.45 24.82 7.80
N ARG A 226 0.40 23.89 7.35
CA ARG A 226 1.49 24.18 6.41
C ARG A 226 0.99 24.73 5.08
N PHE A 227 -0.21 24.33 4.63
CA PHE A 227 -0.79 24.88 3.39
C PHE A 227 -1.13 26.36 3.47
N LYS A 228 -1.22 26.96 4.68
CA LYS A 228 -1.44 28.41 4.86
C LYS A 228 -0.25 29.22 4.37
N ASP A 229 0.97 28.62 4.48
CA ASP A 229 2.22 29.26 4.05
C ASP A 229 2.53 29.03 2.57
N TRP A 230 1.71 28.17 1.90
CA TRP A 230 1.86 27.95 0.47
C TRP A 230 1.29 29.12 -0.32
N TYR A 231 2.01 29.49 -1.36
CA TYR A 231 1.62 30.54 -2.29
C TYR A 231 0.16 30.38 -2.76
N SER A 232 -0.54 31.50 -2.90
CA SER A 232 -1.86 31.59 -3.51
C SER A 232 -1.82 32.62 -4.64
N SER A 233 -2.55 32.37 -5.71
CA SER A 233 -2.62 33.27 -6.88
C SER A 233 -4.02 33.85 -7.02
N ASP A 234 -4.10 35.06 -7.49
CA ASP A 234 -5.36 35.69 -7.89
C ASP A 234 -5.82 35.21 -9.28
N ASP A 235 -4.93 34.60 -10.06
CA ASP A 235 -5.27 33.94 -11.32
C ASP A 235 -6.06 32.64 -11.03
N PRO A 236 -7.29 32.49 -11.57
CA PRO A 236 -8.13 31.32 -11.29
C PRO A 236 -7.52 29.98 -11.72
N GLU A 237 -6.83 29.93 -12.87
CA GLU A 237 -6.23 28.68 -13.37
C GLU A 237 -4.98 28.30 -12.55
N GLU A 238 -4.12 29.26 -12.24
CA GLU A 238 -2.97 29.03 -11.38
C GLU A 238 -3.39 28.61 -9.97
N ASN A 239 -4.40 29.28 -9.39
CA ASN A 239 -4.91 28.89 -8.08
C ASN A 239 -5.50 27.47 -8.07
N LYS A 240 -6.17 27.07 -9.14
CA LYS A 240 -6.68 25.72 -9.31
C LYS A 240 -5.55 24.66 -9.32
N GLU A 241 -4.44 24.93 -10.00
CA GLU A 241 -3.26 24.07 -9.97
C GLU A 241 -2.66 23.97 -8.56
N ILE A 242 -2.56 25.09 -7.83
CA ILE A 242 -2.09 25.13 -6.45
C ILE A 242 -2.97 24.25 -5.55
N GLN A 243 -4.29 24.34 -5.67
CA GLN A 243 -5.23 23.52 -4.89
C GLN A 243 -5.10 22.03 -5.24
N GLN A 244 -4.87 21.69 -6.51
CA GLN A 244 -4.61 20.30 -6.92
C GLN A 244 -3.31 19.77 -6.31
N ARG A 245 -2.23 20.54 -6.29
CA ARG A 245 -0.96 20.17 -5.66
C ARG A 245 -1.11 19.96 -4.15
N LYS A 246 -1.83 20.85 -3.46
CA LYS A 246 -2.16 20.69 -2.03
C LYS A 246 -2.93 19.39 -1.77
N ALA A 247 -3.91 19.08 -2.60
CA ALA A 247 -4.68 17.85 -2.49
C ALA A 247 -3.82 16.60 -2.72
N ILE A 248 -2.97 16.58 -3.76
CA ILE A 248 -2.06 15.48 -4.05
C ILE A 248 -1.09 15.26 -2.88
N PHE A 249 -0.48 16.31 -2.36
CA PHE A 249 0.42 16.23 -1.21
C PHE A 249 -0.27 15.64 0.02
N LEU A 250 -1.49 16.12 0.33
CA LEU A 250 -2.28 15.58 1.43
C LEU A 250 -2.56 14.09 1.25
N TRP A 251 -2.98 13.68 0.05
CA TRP A 251 -3.29 12.28 -0.24
C TRP A 251 -2.04 11.38 -0.20
N GLN A 252 -0.91 11.82 -0.74
CA GLN A 252 0.37 11.09 -0.65
C GLN A 252 0.83 10.91 0.79
N THR A 253 0.60 11.92 1.63
CA THR A 253 1.02 11.85 3.03
C THR A 253 0.09 10.98 3.88
N LEU A 254 -1.21 10.90 3.57
CA LEU A 254 -2.19 10.15 4.37
C LEU A 254 -2.41 8.71 3.89
N LEU A 255 -2.09 8.37 2.65
CA LEU A 255 -2.19 7.03 2.07
C LEU A 255 -0.85 6.31 2.03
#